data_1e6f853ed6d12bb3d82d9036af451338
#
_entry.id   1e6f853ed6d12bb3d82d9036af451338
#
_cell.length_a   1.000
_cell.length_b   1.000
_cell.length_c   1.000
_cell.angle_alpha   90.00
_cell.angle_beta   90.00
_cell.angle_gamma   90.00
#
_symmetry.space_group_name_H-M   'P 1'
#
loop_
_entity.id
_entity.type
_entity.pdbx_description
1 polymer ?
#
loop_
_entity_poly.entity_id
_entity_poly.type
_entity_poly.pdbx_seq_one_letter_code
_entity_poly.pdbx_strand_id
1 'polypeptide(L)'
;VDALISLSVAPSQRDELVELMQNSKEVLQCYHVTGAYTFLIKVSCGSMPQLEHLILQFQKLGTTSTQIILSTPVNHGDLEAMML
;
A
#
# COMPACT_ATOMS: atom_id res chain seq x y z
N VAL A 1 8.98 8.00 5.67
CA VAL A 1 7.70 8.44 5.11
C VAL A 1 6.75 7.25 5.04
N ASP A 2 5.67 7.34 5.77
CA ASP A 2 4.63 6.31 5.77
C ASP A 2 3.45 6.75 4.93
N ALA A 3 2.86 5.82 4.21
CA ALA A 3 1.76 6.13 3.31
C ALA A 3 0.79 4.95 3.19
N LEU A 4 -0.42 5.28 2.74
CA LEU A 4 -1.44 4.32 2.36
C LEU A 4 -1.69 4.48 0.87
N ILE A 5 -1.52 3.42 0.12
CA ILE A 5 -1.74 3.41 -1.33
C ILE A 5 -2.96 2.56 -1.62
N SER A 6 -4.02 3.22 -2.11
CA SER A 6 -5.19 2.53 -2.63
C SER A 6 -4.95 2.16 -4.08
N LEU A 7 -5.25 0.92 -4.46
CA LEU A 7 -4.93 0.40 -5.79
C LEU A 7 -6.08 -0.43 -6.34
N SER A 8 -6.46 -0.17 -7.58
CA SER A 8 -7.34 -1.02 -8.36
C SER A 8 -6.56 -1.64 -9.50
N VAL A 9 -6.56 -2.97 -9.58
CA VAL A 9 -5.91 -3.70 -10.66
C VAL A 9 -6.89 -4.65 -11.34
N ALA A 10 -6.67 -4.89 -12.63
CA ALA A 10 -7.40 -5.93 -13.34
C ALA A 10 -7.02 -7.30 -12.76
N PRO A 11 -7.94 -8.29 -12.77
CA PRO A 11 -7.62 -9.62 -12.27
C PRO A 11 -6.38 -10.26 -12.92
N SER A 12 -6.13 -9.95 -14.19
CA SER A 12 -4.97 -10.46 -14.92
C SER A 12 -3.64 -9.89 -14.41
N GLN A 13 -3.66 -8.79 -13.63
CA GLN A 13 -2.46 -8.14 -13.10
C GLN A 13 -2.19 -8.51 -11.62
N ARG A 14 -3.05 -9.30 -11.00
CA ARG A 14 -2.93 -9.60 -9.57
C ARG A 14 -1.66 -10.36 -9.22
N ASP A 15 -1.26 -11.32 -10.06
CA ASP A 15 -0.04 -12.10 -9.80
C ASP A 15 1.20 -11.21 -9.85
N GLU A 16 1.27 -10.29 -10.82
CA GLU A 16 2.35 -9.32 -10.92
C GLU A 16 2.38 -8.39 -9.70
N LEU A 17 1.19 -7.97 -9.23
CA LEU A 17 1.08 -7.15 -8.04
C LEU A 17 1.62 -7.86 -6.80
N VAL A 18 1.22 -9.10 -6.59
CA VAL A 18 1.68 -9.89 -5.44
C VAL A 18 3.19 -10.06 -5.49
N GLU A 19 3.74 -10.37 -6.66
CA GLU A 19 5.19 -10.50 -6.84
C GLU A 19 5.92 -9.19 -6.52
N LEU A 20 5.41 -8.08 -7.03
CA LEU A 20 5.97 -6.76 -6.74
C LEU A 20 5.99 -6.48 -5.24
N MET A 21 4.87 -6.74 -4.54
CA MET A 21 4.77 -6.49 -3.11
C MET A 21 5.70 -7.40 -2.30
N GLN A 22 5.83 -8.67 -2.67
CA GLN A 22 6.71 -9.61 -1.99
C GLN A 22 8.18 -9.22 -2.13
N ASN A 23 8.54 -8.58 -3.24
CA ASN A 23 9.90 -8.14 -3.51
C ASN A 23 10.19 -6.70 -3.05
N SER A 24 9.20 -6.01 -2.49
CA SER A 24 9.32 -4.62 -2.03
C SER A 24 9.29 -4.59 -0.51
N LYS A 25 10.47 -4.44 0.10
CA LYS A 25 10.60 -4.40 1.57
C LYS A 25 9.87 -3.22 2.21
N GLU A 26 9.58 -2.18 1.44
CA GLU A 26 8.83 -1.00 1.88
C GLU A 26 7.36 -1.31 2.14
N VAL A 27 6.84 -2.38 1.54
CA VAL A 27 5.45 -2.81 1.73
C VAL A 27 5.33 -3.55 3.05
N LEU A 28 4.55 -3.00 3.98
CA LEU A 28 4.36 -3.60 5.29
C LEU A 28 3.16 -4.54 5.31
N GLN A 29 2.07 -4.11 4.68
CA GLN A 29 0.82 -4.86 4.65
C GLN A 29 0.05 -4.52 3.38
N CYS A 30 -0.73 -5.49 2.91
CA CYS A 30 -1.68 -5.29 1.83
C CYS A 30 -3.02 -5.88 2.25
N TYR A 31 -4.05 -5.06 2.23
CA TYR A 31 -5.42 -5.47 2.55
C TYR A 31 -6.24 -5.54 1.28
N HIS A 32 -7.03 -6.60 1.15
CA HIS A 32 -8.10 -6.67 0.17
C HIS A 32 -9.33 -6.03 0.79
N VAL A 33 -9.84 -4.97 0.21
CA VAL A 33 -10.88 -4.13 0.80
C VAL A 33 -12.07 -3.98 -0.13
N THR A 34 -13.19 -3.54 0.43
CA THR A 34 -14.36 -3.15 -0.35
C THR A 34 -14.30 -1.66 -0.67
N GLY A 35 -15.09 -1.22 -1.66
CA GLY A 35 -15.18 0.18 -2.06
C GLY A 35 -14.60 0.44 -3.45
N ALA A 36 -14.19 1.67 -3.67
CA ALA A 36 -13.73 2.13 -4.99
C ALA A 36 -12.42 1.47 -5.44
N TYR A 37 -11.60 1.05 -4.49
CA TYR A 37 -10.31 0.40 -4.76
C TYR A 37 -10.32 -1.01 -4.20
N THR A 38 -9.60 -1.92 -4.86
CA THR A 38 -9.54 -3.33 -4.48
C THR A 38 -8.59 -3.59 -3.33
N PHE A 39 -7.45 -2.89 -3.33
CA PHE A 39 -6.40 -3.11 -2.35
C PHE A 39 -6.02 -1.81 -1.64
N LEU A 40 -5.66 -1.94 -0.37
CA LEU A 40 -5.07 -0.87 0.43
C LEU A 40 -3.71 -1.35 0.91
N ILE A 41 -2.66 -0.64 0.52
CA ILE A 41 -1.28 -1.06 0.76
C ILE A 41 -0.64 -0.07 1.72
N LYS A 42 -0.17 -0.59 2.86
CA LYS A 42 0.57 0.22 3.84
C LYS A 42 2.05 0.10 3.55
N VAL A 43 2.70 1.23 3.37
CA VAL A 43 4.13 1.29 3.03
C VAL A 43 4.89 2.21 3.97
N SER A 44 6.18 1.92 4.15
CA SER A 44 7.10 2.80 4.86
C SER A 44 8.37 2.94 4.03
N CYS A 45 8.65 4.15 3.60
CA CYS A 45 9.79 4.46 2.74
C CYS A 45 10.77 5.37 3.47
N GLY A 46 12.05 5.25 3.15
CA GLY A 46 13.11 6.05 3.77
C GLY A 46 13.10 7.51 3.32
N SER A 47 12.47 7.82 2.19
CA SER A 47 12.44 9.17 1.62
C SER A 47 11.27 9.33 0.66
N MET A 48 10.93 10.57 0.33
CA MET A 48 9.91 10.85 -0.68
C MET A 48 10.28 10.29 -2.06
N PRO A 49 11.51 10.41 -2.55
CA PRO A 49 11.88 9.79 -3.83
C PRO A 49 11.66 8.29 -3.86
N GLN A 50 11.92 7.57 -2.76
CA GLN A 50 11.62 6.13 -2.68
C GLN A 50 10.13 5.87 -2.78
N LEU A 51 9.31 6.66 -2.11
CA LEU A 51 7.85 6.55 -2.20
C LEU A 51 7.36 6.79 -3.62
N GLU A 52 7.85 7.85 -4.27
CA GLU A 52 7.49 8.15 -5.65
C GLU A 52 7.86 7.01 -6.60
N HIS A 53 9.04 6.42 -6.42
CA HIS A 53 9.47 5.28 -7.23
C HIS A 53 8.53 4.09 -7.06
N LEU A 54 8.14 3.78 -5.83
CA LEU A 54 7.22 2.70 -5.52
C LEU A 54 5.83 2.96 -6.12
N ILE A 55 5.33 4.17 -6.01
CA ILE A 55 4.04 4.56 -6.59
C ILE A 55 4.06 4.36 -8.11
N LEU A 56 5.14 4.77 -8.78
CA LEU A 56 5.26 4.58 -10.22
C LEU A 56 5.21 3.12 -10.63
N GLN A 57 5.79 2.23 -9.83
CA GLN A 57 5.71 0.79 -10.08
C GLN A 57 4.28 0.29 -9.97
N PHE A 58 3.53 0.71 -8.94
CA PHE A 58 2.12 0.35 -8.80
C PHE A 58 1.26 0.92 -9.92
N GLN A 59 1.55 2.14 -10.38
CA GLN A 59 0.79 2.79 -11.46
C GLN A 59 0.92 2.05 -12.79
N LYS A 60 1.96 1.27 -12.97
CA LYS A 60 2.09 0.40 -14.15
C LYS A 60 1.08 -0.74 -14.14
N LEU A 61 0.57 -1.10 -12.97
CA LEU A 61 -0.36 -2.23 -12.79
C LEU A 61 -1.81 -1.79 -12.71
N GLY A 62 -2.08 -0.58 -12.28
CA GLY A 62 -3.45 -0.12 -12.15
C GLY A 62 -3.57 1.32 -11.69
N THR A 63 -4.78 1.69 -11.27
CA THR A 63 -5.09 3.04 -10.79
C THR A 63 -4.77 3.16 -9.31
N THR A 64 -4.05 4.21 -8.93
CA THR A 64 -3.62 4.42 -7.55
C THR A 64 -4.13 5.74 -7.00
N SER A 65 -4.31 5.76 -5.67
CA SER A 65 -4.52 6.98 -4.90
C SER A 65 -3.68 6.86 -3.63
N THR A 66 -2.78 7.80 -3.41
CA THR A 66 -1.83 7.74 -2.29
C THR A 66 -2.14 8.81 -1.26
N GLN A 67 -2.15 8.41 0.01
CA GLN A 67 -2.28 9.30 1.14
C GLN A 67 -1.03 9.16 2.01
N ILE A 68 -0.34 10.28 2.23
CA ILE A 68 0.82 10.31 3.12
C ILE A 68 0.32 10.50 4.54
N ILE A 69 0.80 9.67 5.47
CA ILE A 69 0.46 9.76 6.88
C ILE A 69 1.30 10.90 7.47
N LEU A 70 0.64 11.98 7.83
CA LEU A 70 1.30 13.15 8.42
C LEU A 70 1.56 12.96 9.91
N SER A 71 0.62 12.32 10.61
CA SER A 71 0.75 12.03 12.04
C SER A 71 -0.18 10.87 12.40
N THR A 72 0.07 10.26 13.56
CA THR A 72 -0.76 9.19 14.10
C THR A 72 -1.22 9.61 15.49
N PRO A 73 -2.30 10.41 15.60
CA PRO A 73 -2.75 10.97 16.89
C PRO A 73 -3.13 9.90 17.90
N VAL A 74 -3.59 8.74 17.42
CA VAL A 74 -3.93 7.60 18.27
C VAL A 74 -3.30 6.34 17.68
N ASN A 75 -2.58 5.60 18.50
CA ASN A 75 -1.98 4.34 18.08
C ASN A 75 -2.09 3.33 19.23
N HIS A 76 -3.12 2.47 19.16
CA HIS A 76 -3.32 1.37 20.11
C HIS A 76 -2.77 0.03 19.57
N GLY A 77 -1.94 0.09 18.52
CA GLY A 77 -1.44 -1.05 17.78
C GLY A 77 -2.14 -1.18 16.44
N ASP A 78 -1.74 -2.19 15.65
CA ASP A 78 -2.36 -2.44 14.37
C ASP A 78 -3.68 -3.21 14.53
N LEU A 79 -4.41 -3.36 13.41
CA LEU A 79 -5.71 -4.00 13.41
C LEU A 79 -5.65 -5.46 13.90
N GLU A 80 -4.60 -6.18 13.55
CA GLU A 80 -4.42 -7.58 13.95
C GLU A 80 -4.26 -7.70 15.48
N ALA A 81 -3.47 -6.83 16.08
CA ALA A 81 -3.30 -6.79 17.52
C ALA A 81 -4.62 -6.46 18.22
N MET A 82 -5.46 -5.62 17.64
CA MET A 82 -6.75 -5.25 18.21
C MET A 82 -7.78 -6.37 18.13
N MET A 83 -7.62 -7.31 17.22
CA MET A 83 -8.55 -8.43 17.03
C MET A 83 -8.23 -9.64 17.91
N LEU A 84 -7.10 -9.62 18.59
CA LEU A 84 -6.73 -10.66 19.53
C LEU A 84 -7.34 -10.41 20.91
#